data_61e6489fb13730afdf453455872ad80c
#
_entry.id   61e6489fb13730afdf453455872ad80c
#
_cell.length_a   1.000
_cell.length_b   1.000
_cell.length_c   1.000
_cell.angle_alpha   90.00
_cell.angle_beta   90.00
_cell.angle_gamma   90.00
#
_symmetry.space_group_name_H-M   'P 1'
#
loop_
_entity.id
_entity.type
_entity.pdbx_description
1 polymer ?
#
loop_
_entity_poly.entity_id
_entity_poly.type
_entity_poly.pdbx_seq_one_letter_code
_entity_poly.pdbx_strand_id
1 'polypeptide(L)'
;MQNTTNDMTRGNSMKLIFQFFLPILIGNLFQQLYSFVDSMVVGKGIGDTALAAVGNTSSVHFLIIGFAVGLTGGLGICISHSFGANDTKKLRKEIAMSVYICLAIGIVITTFSLLLMRRLFIFLQTPEDMMTDTLVYFGTILAGSTITIFNNFVMTLLRSVGNSKVPLVSMVLSAIANIVLDLLFVFPLHMGVFGAALATVLAQAISALYCFRHILRAPELLPQKGDWKADGKILAALTGKGLPVAVMNSVTAIGGMVLQVFVNQMGTAYVAAYAACMKVCGLFEQPGVTVGLALLTFTGQNYGAKKYDRIKSGVWAGVILSILVNLPFAALEIFAPKFLASLMLNDPTVISYTCIFLPLTGIALFPLGWLFVFRNACQGMGKTVLPMISGVVEVVMRVGIVQIAVPHFAFRGVAFAEISAWIGAGAMLMVTYLVYQVRLSKGVSK
;
A
#
# COMPACT_ATOMS: atom_id res chain seq x y z
N MET A 1 27.40 -10.53 11.78
CA MET A 1 26.00 -10.95 11.65
C MET A 1 25.13 -9.69 11.65
N GLN A 2 24.39 -9.40 10.59
CA GLN A 2 23.43 -8.28 10.64
C GLN A 2 22.30 -8.71 11.58
N ASN A 3 22.05 -7.90 12.62
CA ASN A 3 20.91 -8.15 13.51
C ASN A 3 19.62 -8.15 12.69
N THR A 4 18.86 -9.23 12.75
CA THR A 4 17.58 -9.37 12.05
C THR A 4 16.51 -8.45 12.63
N THR A 5 16.71 -7.96 13.85
CA THR A 5 15.81 -7.06 14.58
C THR A 5 16.50 -5.73 14.91
N ASN A 6 15.72 -4.66 14.98
CA ASN A 6 16.22 -3.32 15.35
C ASN A 6 15.25 -2.65 16.33
N ASP A 7 15.76 -2.32 17.52
CA ASP A 7 15.00 -1.65 18.57
C ASP A 7 14.88 -0.14 18.28
N MET A 8 13.68 0.32 17.90
CA MET A 8 13.38 1.73 17.66
C MET A 8 12.96 2.48 18.93
N THR A 9 13.02 1.85 20.10
CA THR A 9 12.64 2.46 21.37
C THR A 9 13.78 3.25 22.03
N ARG A 10 14.98 3.28 21.43
CA ARG A 10 16.18 3.97 21.94
C ARG A 10 16.84 4.80 20.84
N GLY A 11 17.51 5.87 21.21
CA GLY A 11 18.22 6.75 20.26
C GLY A 11 17.36 7.89 19.69
N ASN A 12 17.91 8.63 18.74
CA ASN A 12 17.25 9.80 18.14
C ASN A 12 16.11 9.38 17.21
N SER A 13 14.89 9.90 17.44
CA SER A 13 13.68 9.51 16.70
C SER A 13 13.78 9.81 15.20
N MET A 14 14.25 11.00 14.82
CA MET A 14 14.40 11.41 13.42
C MET A 14 15.38 10.48 12.68
N LYS A 15 16.55 10.19 13.27
CA LYS A 15 17.55 9.31 12.66
C LYS A 15 17.01 7.90 12.46
N LEU A 16 16.30 7.34 13.45
CA LEU A 16 15.73 6.00 13.38
C LEU A 16 14.65 5.91 12.31
N ILE A 17 13.74 6.88 12.26
CA ILE A 17 12.67 6.96 11.25
C ILE A 17 13.29 7.08 9.85
N PHE A 18 14.27 7.97 9.67
CA PHE A 18 14.94 8.18 8.37
C PHE A 18 15.69 6.92 7.90
N GLN A 19 16.45 6.27 8.79
CA GLN A 19 17.18 5.05 8.47
C GLN A 19 16.27 3.87 8.13
N PHE A 20 15.07 3.85 8.69
CA PHE A 20 14.05 2.84 8.40
C PHE A 20 13.25 3.18 7.12
N PHE A 21 12.95 4.46 6.91
CA PHE A 21 12.24 4.99 5.76
C PHE A 21 12.99 4.76 4.43
N LEU A 22 14.28 5.10 4.39
CA LEU A 22 15.03 5.12 3.14
C LEU A 22 15.08 3.75 2.42
N PRO A 23 15.35 2.61 3.10
CA PRO A 23 15.28 1.30 2.46
C PRO A 23 13.88 0.97 1.93
N ILE A 24 12.82 1.32 2.65
CA ILE A 24 11.44 1.04 2.21
C ILE A 24 11.11 1.87 0.97
N LEU A 25 11.48 3.15 0.93
CA LEU A 25 11.27 4.00 -0.23
C LEU A 25 11.97 3.44 -1.47
N ILE A 26 13.25 3.08 -1.34
CA ILE A 26 14.00 2.48 -2.45
C ILE A 26 13.30 1.21 -2.94
N GLY A 27 12.89 0.32 -2.04
CA GLY A 27 12.16 -0.89 -2.40
C GLY A 27 10.84 -0.62 -3.13
N ASN A 28 10.06 0.35 -2.67
CA ASN A 28 8.81 0.75 -3.32
C ASN A 28 9.07 1.33 -4.72
N LEU A 29 10.13 2.12 -4.91
CA LEU A 29 10.50 2.65 -6.22
C LEU A 29 10.91 1.52 -7.19
N PHE A 30 11.69 0.54 -6.74
CA PHE A 30 11.98 -0.65 -7.54
C PHE A 30 10.72 -1.42 -7.92
N GLN A 31 9.74 -1.49 -7.02
CA GLN A 31 8.46 -2.14 -7.26
C GLN A 31 7.64 -1.41 -8.33
N GLN A 32 7.66 -0.08 -8.35
CA GLN A 32 7.02 0.70 -9.41
C GLN A 32 7.72 0.53 -10.76
N LEU A 33 9.05 0.48 -10.76
CA LEU A 33 9.83 0.27 -11.99
C LEU A 33 9.53 -1.09 -12.63
N TYR A 34 9.52 -2.18 -11.84
CA TYR A 34 9.22 -3.49 -12.43
C TYR A 34 7.77 -3.57 -12.95
N SER A 35 6.81 -2.97 -12.28
CA SER A 35 5.42 -2.93 -12.77
C SER A 35 5.29 -2.22 -14.12
N PHE A 36 6.12 -1.20 -14.35
CA PHE A 36 6.20 -0.54 -15.65
C PHE A 36 6.83 -1.46 -16.72
N VAL A 37 7.93 -2.15 -16.37
CA VAL A 37 8.61 -3.09 -17.29
C VAL A 37 7.69 -4.28 -17.63
N ASP A 38 6.99 -4.85 -16.66
CA ASP A 38 5.99 -5.92 -16.86
C ASP A 38 4.93 -5.50 -17.88
N SER A 39 4.36 -4.30 -17.73
CA SER A 39 3.41 -3.74 -18.70
C SER A 39 4.01 -3.57 -20.10
N MET A 40 5.29 -3.19 -20.20
CA MET A 40 5.99 -3.10 -21.50
C MET A 40 6.21 -4.48 -22.12
N VAL A 41 6.60 -5.49 -21.33
CA VAL A 41 6.79 -6.85 -21.81
C VAL A 41 5.49 -7.44 -22.32
N VAL A 42 4.39 -7.28 -21.59
CA VAL A 42 3.07 -7.73 -22.02
C VAL A 42 2.65 -7.02 -23.32
N GLY A 43 2.74 -5.68 -23.38
CA GLY A 43 2.30 -4.92 -24.55
C GLY A 43 3.12 -5.21 -25.81
N LYS A 44 4.46 -5.27 -25.69
CA LYS A 44 5.34 -5.52 -26.85
C LYS A 44 5.51 -6.99 -27.18
N GLY A 45 5.41 -7.88 -26.20
CA GLY A 45 5.67 -9.30 -26.36
C GLY A 45 4.41 -10.12 -26.71
N ILE A 46 3.22 -9.67 -26.28
CA ILE A 46 1.98 -10.39 -26.49
C ILE A 46 1.02 -9.59 -27.39
N GLY A 47 0.90 -8.28 -27.13
CA GLY A 47 0.09 -7.37 -27.94
C GLY A 47 -0.85 -6.47 -27.12
N ASP A 48 -1.50 -5.53 -27.82
CA ASP A 48 -2.31 -4.47 -27.19
C ASP A 48 -3.55 -5.04 -26.49
N THR A 49 -4.19 -6.07 -27.05
CA THR A 49 -5.36 -6.73 -26.44
C THR A 49 -4.99 -7.38 -25.10
N ALA A 50 -3.83 -8.04 -25.02
CA ALA A 50 -3.32 -8.61 -23.78
C ALA A 50 -2.99 -7.55 -22.74
N LEU A 51 -2.38 -6.44 -23.15
CA LEU A 51 -2.11 -5.31 -22.25
C LEU A 51 -3.42 -4.69 -21.72
N ALA A 52 -4.42 -4.55 -22.58
CA ALA A 52 -5.75 -4.09 -22.19
C ALA A 52 -6.42 -5.05 -21.20
N ALA A 53 -6.31 -6.38 -21.44
CA ALA A 53 -6.84 -7.41 -20.56
C ALA A 53 -6.17 -7.34 -19.15
N VAL A 54 -4.85 -7.19 -19.07
CA VAL A 54 -4.10 -6.99 -17.81
C VAL A 54 -4.55 -5.69 -17.14
N GLY A 55 -4.68 -4.60 -17.89
CA GLY A 55 -5.16 -3.31 -17.40
C GLY A 55 -6.57 -3.40 -16.78
N ASN A 56 -7.47 -4.16 -17.42
CA ASN A 56 -8.83 -4.38 -16.94
C ASN A 56 -8.89 -5.07 -15.57
N THR A 57 -7.89 -5.90 -15.24
CA THR A 57 -7.81 -6.57 -13.93
C THR A 57 -7.34 -5.65 -12.81
N SER A 58 -6.69 -4.54 -13.12
CA SER A 58 -5.93 -3.70 -12.17
C SER A 58 -6.77 -3.20 -11.01
N SER A 59 -8.00 -2.74 -11.27
CA SER A 59 -8.89 -2.21 -10.23
C SER A 59 -9.31 -3.29 -9.22
N VAL A 60 -9.64 -4.49 -9.72
CA VAL A 60 -10.02 -5.63 -8.87
C VAL A 60 -8.82 -6.16 -8.11
N HIS A 61 -7.67 -6.23 -8.79
CA HIS A 61 -6.40 -6.61 -8.18
C HIS A 61 -6.05 -5.67 -7.02
N PHE A 62 -6.14 -4.35 -7.24
CA PHE A 62 -5.86 -3.35 -6.21
C PHE A 62 -6.78 -3.48 -5.00
N LEU A 63 -8.07 -3.79 -5.20
CA LEU A 63 -9.02 -4.02 -4.12
C LEU A 63 -8.61 -5.23 -3.27
N ILE A 64 -8.30 -6.37 -3.90
CA ILE A 64 -7.96 -7.64 -3.22
C ILE A 64 -6.60 -7.53 -2.52
N ILE A 65 -5.59 -7.02 -3.22
CA ILE A 65 -4.24 -6.84 -2.65
C ILE A 65 -4.25 -5.76 -1.58
N GLY A 66 -4.98 -4.65 -1.78
CA GLY A 66 -5.14 -3.61 -0.77
C GLY A 66 -5.72 -4.15 0.53
N PHE A 67 -6.73 -5.04 0.43
CA PHE A 67 -7.28 -5.75 1.59
C PHE A 67 -6.19 -6.60 2.29
N ALA A 68 -5.45 -7.40 1.52
CA ALA A 68 -4.40 -8.28 2.05
C ALA A 68 -3.26 -7.50 2.73
N VAL A 69 -2.80 -6.41 2.09
CA VAL A 69 -1.78 -5.51 2.64
C VAL A 69 -2.28 -4.84 3.92
N GLY A 70 -3.53 -4.37 3.93
CA GLY A 70 -4.14 -3.78 5.12
C GLY A 70 -4.26 -4.77 6.28
N LEU A 71 -4.71 -6.00 5.98
CA LEU A 71 -4.81 -7.06 6.99
C LEU A 71 -3.44 -7.35 7.61
N THR A 72 -2.45 -7.66 6.79
CA THR A 72 -1.09 -7.99 7.26
C THR A 72 -0.44 -6.82 7.98
N GLY A 73 -0.66 -5.57 7.52
CA GLY A 73 -0.24 -4.35 8.21
C GLY A 73 -0.81 -4.25 9.63
N GLY A 74 -2.11 -4.54 9.78
CA GLY A 74 -2.77 -4.55 11.08
C GLY A 74 -2.27 -5.66 12.02
N LEU A 75 -1.94 -6.87 11.49
CA LEU A 75 -1.26 -7.91 12.27
C LEU A 75 0.10 -7.43 12.77
N GLY A 76 0.85 -6.71 11.92
CA GLY A 76 2.14 -6.10 12.28
C GLY A 76 2.08 -5.11 13.44
N ILE A 77 0.94 -4.47 13.68
CA ILE A 77 0.74 -3.58 14.84
C ILE A 77 0.87 -4.36 16.15
N CYS A 78 0.20 -5.50 16.29
CA CYS A 78 0.30 -6.34 17.51
C CYS A 78 1.75 -6.84 17.70
N ILE A 79 2.36 -7.32 16.62
CA ILE A 79 3.75 -7.80 16.60
C ILE A 79 4.72 -6.70 17.07
N SER A 80 4.56 -5.46 16.55
CA SER A 80 5.41 -4.34 16.96
C SER A 80 5.20 -3.94 18.42
N HIS A 81 3.97 -4.05 18.95
CA HIS A 81 3.70 -3.83 20.37
C HIS A 81 4.39 -4.87 21.26
N SER A 82 4.27 -6.15 20.92
CA SER A 82 4.88 -7.23 21.71
C SER A 82 6.41 -7.19 21.63
N PHE A 83 6.96 -6.84 20.46
CA PHE A 83 8.40 -6.62 20.29
C PHE A 83 8.89 -5.43 21.13
N GLY A 84 8.21 -4.29 21.07
CA GLY A 84 8.55 -3.10 21.86
C GLY A 84 8.43 -3.33 23.38
N ALA A 85 7.50 -4.18 23.81
CA ALA A 85 7.33 -4.59 25.21
C ALA A 85 8.37 -5.61 25.68
N ASN A 86 9.23 -6.12 24.78
CA ASN A 86 10.16 -7.26 25.02
C ASN A 86 9.44 -8.56 25.48
N ASP A 87 8.15 -8.72 25.10
CA ASP A 87 7.38 -9.94 25.41
C ASP A 87 7.54 -10.96 24.28
N THR A 88 8.67 -11.67 24.29
CA THR A 88 9.00 -12.68 23.28
C THR A 88 8.02 -13.85 23.23
N LYS A 89 7.42 -14.22 24.36
CA LYS A 89 6.45 -15.33 24.40
C LYS A 89 5.17 -14.94 23.66
N LYS A 90 4.64 -13.74 23.94
CA LYS A 90 3.46 -13.21 23.26
C LYS A 90 3.76 -12.96 21.80
N LEU A 91 4.93 -12.37 21.47
CA LEU A 91 5.40 -12.14 20.10
C LEU A 91 5.35 -13.41 19.24
N ARG A 92 5.97 -14.51 19.70
CA ARG A 92 5.95 -15.79 18.98
C ARG A 92 4.54 -16.34 18.77
N LYS A 93 3.70 -16.22 19.79
CA LYS A 93 2.32 -16.68 19.70
C LYS A 93 1.49 -15.82 18.73
N GLU A 94 1.69 -14.50 18.71
CA GLU A 94 1.08 -13.61 17.71
C GLU A 94 1.53 -13.93 16.29
N ILE A 95 2.82 -14.28 16.10
CA ILE A 95 3.33 -14.72 14.78
C ILE A 95 2.63 -16.02 14.36
N ALA A 96 2.54 -17.04 15.24
CA ALA A 96 1.86 -18.30 14.92
C ALA A 96 0.38 -18.08 14.56
N MET A 97 -0.35 -17.27 15.33
CA MET A 97 -1.76 -16.95 15.07
C MET A 97 -1.93 -16.11 13.78
N SER A 98 -0.97 -15.25 13.47
CA SER A 98 -0.98 -14.49 12.21
C SER A 98 -0.82 -15.40 10.99
N VAL A 99 -0.02 -16.46 11.07
CA VAL A 99 0.07 -17.47 10.00
C VAL A 99 -1.28 -18.14 9.77
N TYR A 100 -2.01 -18.52 10.83
CA TYR A 100 -3.36 -19.09 10.67
C TYR A 100 -4.33 -18.10 10.00
N ILE A 101 -4.33 -16.83 10.41
CA ILE A 101 -5.17 -15.80 9.80
C ILE A 101 -4.80 -15.64 8.31
N CYS A 102 -3.53 -15.53 7.97
CA CYS A 102 -3.07 -15.37 6.59
C CYS A 102 -3.45 -16.58 5.71
N LEU A 103 -3.31 -17.80 6.22
CA LEU A 103 -3.72 -19.01 5.51
C LEU A 103 -5.24 -19.06 5.30
N ALA A 104 -6.01 -18.82 6.36
CA ALA A 104 -7.48 -18.84 6.27
C ALA A 104 -8.00 -17.79 5.27
N ILE A 105 -7.52 -16.55 5.37
CA ILE A 105 -7.91 -15.47 4.45
C ILE A 105 -7.39 -15.74 3.03
N GLY A 106 -6.18 -16.29 2.89
CA GLY A 106 -5.63 -16.68 1.59
C GLY A 106 -6.53 -17.70 0.89
N ILE A 107 -6.94 -18.76 1.59
CA ILE A 107 -7.84 -19.78 1.07
C ILE A 107 -9.20 -19.16 0.71
N VAL A 108 -9.78 -18.34 1.60
CA VAL A 108 -11.06 -17.68 1.36
C VAL A 108 -10.98 -16.78 0.12
N ILE A 109 -10.00 -15.87 0.06
CA ILE A 109 -9.83 -14.97 -1.10
C ILE A 109 -9.64 -15.78 -2.38
N THR A 110 -8.72 -16.75 -2.40
CA THR A 110 -8.46 -17.58 -3.58
C THR A 110 -9.75 -18.29 -4.05
N THR A 111 -10.43 -18.99 -3.14
CA THR A 111 -11.61 -19.79 -3.48
C THR A 111 -12.75 -18.92 -3.98
N PHE A 112 -13.14 -17.90 -3.22
CA PHE A 112 -14.27 -17.05 -3.59
C PHE A 112 -13.98 -16.23 -4.86
N SER A 113 -12.77 -15.71 -4.98
CA SER A 113 -12.42 -14.91 -6.16
C SER A 113 -12.37 -15.77 -7.43
N LEU A 114 -11.81 -16.99 -7.39
CA LEU A 114 -11.80 -17.90 -8.54
C LEU A 114 -13.21 -18.32 -8.95
N LEU A 115 -14.10 -18.57 -7.98
CA LEU A 115 -15.50 -18.96 -8.28
C LEU A 115 -16.31 -17.81 -8.88
N LEU A 116 -16.03 -16.57 -8.48
CA LEU A 116 -16.81 -15.40 -8.84
C LEU A 116 -16.19 -14.55 -9.95
N MET A 117 -14.92 -14.75 -10.31
CA MET A 117 -14.19 -13.86 -11.23
C MET A 117 -14.89 -13.70 -12.59
N ARG A 118 -15.41 -14.78 -13.19
CA ARG A 118 -16.09 -14.69 -14.48
C ARG A 118 -17.35 -13.83 -14.40
N ARG A 119 -18.16 -14.00 -13.34
CA ARG A 119 -19.38 -13.18 -13.11
C ARG A 119 -19.02 -11.72 -12.89
N LEU A 120 -17.92 -11.49 -12.16
CA LEU A 120 -17.41 -10.14 -11.89
C LEU A 120 -17.00 -9.42 -13.19
N PHE A 121 -16.24 -10.08 -14.07
CA PHE A 121 -15.80 -9.47 -15.34
C PHE A 121 -16.95 -9.31 -16.36
N ILE A 122 -17.97 -10.18 -16.34
CA ILE A 122 -19.22 -9.96 -17.07
C ILE A 122 -19.96 -8.73 -16.53
N PHE A 123 -20.06 -8.58 -15.20
CA PHE A 123 -20.67 -7.41 -14.57
C PHE A 123 -19.90 -6.10 -14.88
N LEU A 124 -18.59 -6.18 -15.00
CA LEU A 124 -17.73 -5.07 -15.42
C LEU A 124 -17.75 -4.80 -16.93
N GLN A 125 -18.60 -5.52 -17.68
CA GLN A 125 -18.77 -5.36 -19.12
C GLN A 125 -17.46 -5.54 -19.91
N THR A 126 -16.62 -6.48 -19.48
CA THR A 126 -15.38 -6.83 -20.18
C THR A 126 -15.71 -7.35 -21.59
N PRO A 127 -15.09 -6.77 -22.65
CA PRO A 127 -15.27 -7.23 -24.04
C PRO A 127 -14.91 -8.71 -24.20
N GLU A 128 -15.65 -9.42 -25.09
CA GLU A 128 -15.49 -10.88 -25.26
C GLU A 128 -14.12 -11.26 -25.80
N ASP A 129 -13.52 -10.43 -26.65
CA ASP A 129 -12.17 -10.61 -27.23
C ASP A 129 -11.06 -10.55 -26.17
N MET A 130 -11.28 -9.85 -25.07
CA MET A 130 -10.32 -9.75 -23.95
C MET A 130 -10.66 -10.70 -22.79
N MET A 131 -11.85 -11.28 -22.76
CA MET A 131 -12.35 -12.04 -21.61
C MET A 131 -11.44 -13.22 -21.27
N THR A 132 -10.97 -13.97 -22.27
CA THR A 132 -10.10 -15.14 -22.06
C THR A 132 -8.79 -14.74 -21.41
N ASP A 133 -8.11 -13.75 -21.95
CA ASP A 133 -6.83 -13.27 -21.41
C ASP A 133 -7.00 -12.68 -20.00
N THR A 134 -8.07 -11.93 -19.79
CA THR A 134 -8.44 -11.39 -18.47
C THR A 134 -8.60 -12.51 -17.43
N LEU A 135 -9.35 -13.58 -17.76
CA LEU A 135 -9.59 -14.70 -16.85
C LEU A 135 -8.33 -15.52 -16.60
N VAL A 136 -7.51 -15.76 -17.64
CA VAL A 136 -6.25 -16.51 -17.52
C VAL A 136 -5.25 -15.73 -16.65
N TYR A 137 -5.02 -14.45 -16.95
CA TYR A 137 -4.10 -13.60 -16.18
C TYR A 137 -4.55 -13.49 -14.72
N PHE A 138 -5.78 -13.04 -14.50
CA PHE A 138 -6.29 -12.80 -13.16
C PHE A 138 -6.47 -14.09 -12.37
N GLY A 139 -6.93 -15.18 -13.00
CA GLY A 139 -7.02 -16.50 -12.37
C GLY A 139 -5.68 -17.01 -11.88
N THR A 140 -4.61 -16.81 -12.64
CA THR A 140 -3.24 -17.18 -12.23
C THR A 140 -2.77 -16.35 -11.03
N ILE A 141 -3.00 -15.03 -11.03
CA ILE A 141 -2.69 -14.15 -9.89
C ILE A 141 -3.48 -14.57 -8.65
N LEU A 142 -4.78 -14.89 -8.81
CA LEU A 142 -5.62 -15.33 -7.70
C LEU A 142 -5.20 -16.69 -7.14
N ALA A 143 -4.82 -17.64 -7.99
CA ALA A 143 -4.26 -18.92 -7.55
C ALA A 143 -2.99 -18.72 -6.70
N GLY A 144 -2.18 -17.69 -7.02
CA GLY A 144 -1.01 -17.27 -6.27
C GLY A 144 -1.29 -16.37 -5.06
N SER A 145 -2.55 -16.00 -4.77
CA SER A 145 -2.85 -14.98 -3.74
C SER A 145 -2.40 -15.38 -2.33
N THR A 146 -2.42 -16.67 -2.00
CA THR A 146 -1.87 -17.16 -0.72
C THR A 146 -0.37 -16.87 -0.60
N ILE A 147 0.39 -17.01 -1.70
CA ILE A 147 1.83 -16.65 -1.75
C ILE A 147 1.98 -15.14 -1.56
N THR A 148 1.16 -14.35 -2.22
CA THR A 148 1.14 -12.90 -2.09
C THR A 148 0.88 -12.45 -0.65
N ILE A 149 -0.13 -13.03 0.01
CA ILE A 149 -0.47 -12.73 1.41
C ILE A 149 0.68 -13.14 2.34
N PHE A 150 1.26 -14.32 2.13
CA PHE A 150 2.40 -14.78 2.91
C PHE A 150 3.63 -13.88 2.71
N ASN A 151 3.94 -13.47 1.47
CA ASN A 151 5.00 -12.51 1.18
C ASN A 151 4.79 -11.18 1.92
N ASN A 152 3.58 -10.61 1.84
CA ASN A 152 3.24 -9.38 2.56
C ASN A 152 3.37 -9.56 4.08
N PHE A 153 2.97 -10.71 4.61
CA PHE A 153 3.08 -11.00 6.03
C PHE A 153 4.54 -11.07 6.51
N VAL A 154 5.42 -11.85 5.83
CA VAL A 154 6.83 -11.97 6.26
C VAL A 154 7.60 -10.67 6.12
N MET A 155 7.29 -9.85 5.10
CA MET A 155 7.83 -8.50 4.97
C MET A 155 7.35 -7.59 6.11
N THR A 156 6.05 -7.65 6.45
CA THR A 156 5.46 -6.86 7.54
C THR A 156 6.02 -7.31 8.90
N LEU A 157 6.20 -8.60 9.12
CA LEU A 157 6.82 -9.14 10.33
C LEU A 157 8.23 -8.54 10.53
N LEU A 158 9.07 -8.57 9.50
CA LEU A 158 10.42 -7.98 9.56
C LEU A 158 10.39 -6.48 9.81
N ARG A 159 9.49 -5.76 9.13
CA ARG A 159 9.28 -4.32 9.36
C ARG A 159 8.84 -4.05 10.80
N SER A 160 7.92 -4.84 11.35
CA SER A 160 7.39 -4.67 12.71
C SER A 160 8.46 -4.81 13.80
N VAL A 161 9.50 -5.61 13.54
CA VAL A 161 10.68 -5.74 14.43
C VAL A 161 11.83 -4.79 14.05
N GLY A 162 11.55 -3.76 13.25
CA GLY A 162 12.47 -2.68 12.92
C GLY A 162 13.46 -2.99 11.78
N ASN A 163 13.29 -4.10 11.05
CA ASN A 163 14.16 -4.42 9.92
C ASN A 163 13.54 -3.97 8.59
N SER A 164 14.10 -2.94 7.96
CA SER A 164 13.72 -2.47 6.63
C SER A 164 14.69 -2.93 5.52
N LYS A 165 15.90 -3.40 5.90
CA LYS A 165 16.93 -3.78 4.90
C LYS A 165 16.63 -5.11 4.24
N VAL A 166 16.19 -6.11 5.00
CA VAL A 166 15.84 -7.43 4.44
C VAL A 166 14.65 -7.32 3.50
N PRO A 167 13.53 -6.65 3.85
CA PRO A 167 12.47 -6.33 2.91
C PRO A 167 12.94 -5.59 1.65
N LEU A 168 13.85 -4.60 1.76
CA LEU A 168 14.41 -3.92 0.59
C LEU A 168 15.06 -4.93 -0.37
N VAL A 169 15.99 -5.74 0.14
CA VAL A 169 16.71 -6.71 -0.71
C VAL A 169 15.72 -7.71 -1.33
N SER A 170 14.70 -8.15 -0.59
CA SER A 170 13.68 -9.06 -1.11
C SER A 170 12.85 -8.41 -2.24
N MET A 171 12.51 -7.12 -2.13
CA MET A 171 11.79 -6.37 -3.17
C MET A 171 12.64 -6.20 -4.43
N VAL A 172 13.94 -5.91 -4.29
CA VAL A 172 14.88 -5.82 -5.43
C VAL A 172 15.05 -7.18 -6.11
N LEU A 173 15.22 -8.26 -5.33
CA LEU A 173 15.30 -9.62 -5.87
C LEU A 173 14.01 -10.01 -6.60
N SER A 174 12.85 -9.68 -6.04
CA SER A 174 11.56 -9.91 -6.68
C SER A 174 11.44 -9.15 -8.00
N ALA A 175 11.85 -7.88 -8.04
CA ALA A 175 11.80 -7.06 -9.24
C ALA A 175 12.70 -7.64 -10.35
N ILE A 176 13.94 -8.03 -10.02
CA ILE A 176 14.86 -8.63 -10.98
C ILE A 176 14.32 -9.99 -11.45
N ALA A 177 13.85 -10.84 -10.53
CA ALA A 177 13.29 -12.14 -10.87
C ALA A 177 12.05 -12.01 -11.76
N ASN A 178 11.15 -11.07 -11.47
CA ASN A 178 9.97 -10.81 -12.29
C ASN A 178 10.37 -10.44 -13.73
N ILE A 179 11.26 -9.44 -13.91
CA ILE A 179 11.71 -9.02 -15.24
C ILE A 179 12.34 -10.18 -16.01
N VAL A 180 13.20 -10.97 -15.38
CA VAL A 180 13.87 -12.11 -16.02
C VAL A 180 12.86 -13.19 -16.41
N LEU A 181 11.92 -13.50 -15.52
CA LEU A 181 10.89 -14.51 -15.76
C LEU A 181 9.86 -14.05 -16.81
N ASP A 182 9.48 -12.77 -16.82
CA ASP A 182 8.61 -12.19 -17.84
C ASP A 182 9.26 -12.32 -19.24
N LEU A 183 10.52 -11.91 -19.36
CA LEU A 183 11.26 -12.05 -20.62
C LEU A 183 11.38 -13.52 -21.05
N LEU A 184 11.61 -14.44 -20.11
CA LEU A 184 11.75 -15.87 -20.40
C LEU A 184 10.40 -16.51 -20.80
N PHE A 185 9.31 -16.18 -20.07
CA PHE A 185 8.02 -16.85 -20.29
C PHE A 185 7.29 -16.27 -21.49
N VAL A 186 7.41 -14.96 -21.75
CA VAL A 186 6.69 -14.30 -22.83
C VAL A 186 7.38 -14.53 -24.18
N PHE A 187 8.70 -14.36 -24.27
CA PHE A 187 9.41 -14.42 -25.57
C PHE A 187 9.80 -15.85 -25.98
N PRO A 188 10.74 -16.56 -25.31
CA PRO A 188 11.15 -17.87 -25.80
C PRO A 188 10.14 -19.00 -25.52
N LEU A 189 9.37 -18.90 -24.43
CA LEU A 189 8.40 -19.95 -24.06
C LEU A 189 6.98 -19.67 -24.60
N HIS A 190 6.72 -18.49 -25.14
CA HIS A 190 5.42 -18.08 -25.72
C HIS A 190 4.21 -18.39 -24.84
N MET A 191 4.35 -18.23 -23.50
CA MET A 191 3.27 -18.55 -22.55
C MET A 191 2.17 -17.46 -22.48
N GLY A 192 2.29 -16.37 -23.23
CA GLY A 192 1.33 -15.29 -23.26
C GLY A 192 1.06 -14.65 -21.89
N VAL A 193 -0.17 -14.22 -21.64
CA VAL A 193 -0.57 -13.56 -20.38
C VAL A 193 -0.45 -14.48 -19.16
N PHE A 194 -0.56 -15.80 -19.35
CA PHE A 194 -0.31 -16.78 -18.28
C PHE A 194 1.15 -16.70 -17.79
N GLY A 195 2.10 -16.57 -18.71
CA GLY A 195 3.53 -16.44 -18.38
C GLY A 195 3.82 -15.20 -17.54
N ALA A 196 3.28 -14.04 -17.92
CA ALA A 196 3.45 -12.80 -17.17
C ALA A 196 2.84 -12.90 -15.75
N ALA A 197 1.62 -13.44 -15.62
CA ALA A 197 1.00 -13.66 -14.31
C ALA A 197 1.80 -14.64 -13.44
N LEU A 198 2.30 -15.74 -14.03
CA LEU A 198 3.12 -16.74 -13.35
C LEU A 198 4.45 -16.15 -12.88
N ALA A 199 5.12 -15.34 -13.71
CA ALA A 199 6.34 -14.63 -13.37
C ALA A 199 6.16 -13.74 -12.13
N THR A 200 5.04 -13.01 -12.07
CA THR A 200 4.69 -12.18 -10.90
C THR A 200 4.52 -13.03 -9.63
N VAL A 201 3.81 -14.15 -9.69
CA VAL A 201 3.61 -15.04 -8.54
C VAL A 201 4.94 -15.66 -8.08
N LEU A 202 5.78 -16.14 -9.02
CA LEU A 202 7.08 -16.73 -8.71
C LEU A 202 8.05 -15.70 -8.12
N ALA A 203 8.07 -14.48 -8.63
CA ALA A 203 8.87 -13.39 -8.09
C ALA A 203 8.49 -13.07 -6.63
N GLN A 204 7.20 -13.09 -6.31
CA GLN A 204 6.73 -12.92 -4.92
C GLN A 204 7.10 -14.11 -4.04
N ALA A 205 7.09 -15.34 -4.58
CA ALA A 205 7.55 -16.52 -3.86
C ALA A 205 9.06 -16.42 -3.51
N ILE A 206 9.89 -15.97 -4.45
CA ILE A 206 11.33 -15.72 -4.22
C ILE A 206 11.52 -14.69 -3.12
N SER A 207 10.78 -13.57 -3.15
CA SER A 207 10.79 -12.56 -2.10
C SER A 207 10.41 -13.14 -0.73
N ALA A 208 9.32 -13.90 -0.68
CA ALA A 208 8.85 -14.55 0.53
C ALA A 208 9.88 -15.51 1.13
N LEU A 209 10.49 -16.35 0.29
CA LEU A 209 11.53 -17.29 0.70
C LEU A 209 12.77 -16.57 1.25
N TYR A 210 13.20 -15.48 0.60
CA TYR A 210 14.31 -14.69 1.08
C TYR A 210 14.03 -14.09 2.46
N CYS A 211 12.87 -13.46 2.65
CA CYS A 211 12.46 -12.93 3.95
C CYS A 211 12.34 -14.03 5.01
N PHE A 212 11.71 -15.15 4.66
CA PHE A 212 11.52 -16.29 5.56
C PHE A 212 12.84 -16.90 6.01
N ARG A 213 13.82 -17.05 5.09
CA ARG A 213 15.19 -17.50 5.45
C ARG A 213 15.84 -16.60 6.51
N HIS A 214 15.59 -15.28 6.47
CA HIS A 214 16.11 -14.38 7.50
C HIS A 214 15.36 -14.50 8.82
N ILE A 215 14.04 -14.75 8.80
CA ILE A 215 13.24 -15.01 9.99
C ILE A 215 13.74 -16.30 10.70
N LEU A 216 14.07 -17.35 9.92
CA LEU A 216 14.61 -18.60 10.47
C LEU A 216 15.94 -18.43 11.23
N ARG A 217 16.66 -17.33 11.00
CA ARG A 217 17.92 -16.99 11.68
C ARG A 217 17.73 -16.15 12.95
N ALA A 218 16.50 -15.82 13.31
CA ALA A 218 16.12 -15.02 14.47
C ALA A 218 15.26 -15.88 15.43
N PRO A 219 15.89 -16.60 16.39
CA PRO A 219 15.18 -17.53 17.28
C PRO A 219 14.04 -16.87 18.07
N GLU A 220 14.16 -15.59 18.35
CA GLU A 220 13.14 -14.79 19.03
C GLU A 220 11.84 -14.63 18.20
N LEU A 221 11.91 -14.80 16.89
CA LEU A 221 10.75 -14.70 15.98
C LEU A 221 10.14 -16.07 15.66
N LEU A 222 10.80 -17.17 16.04
CA LEU A 222 10.34 -18.51 15.68
C LEU A 222 9.36 -19.05 16.71
N PRO A 223 8.09 -19.33 16.32
CA PRO A 223 7.13 -19.98 17.20
C PRO A 223 7.61 -21.37 17.63
N GLN A 224 7.51 -21.67 18.92
CA GLN A 224 7.77 -22.99 19.51
C GLN A 224 6.53 -23.87 19.44
N LYS A 225 6.67 -25.19 19.69
CA LYS A 225 5.54 -26.13 19.60
C LYS A 225 4.30 -25.70 20.40
N GLY A 226 4.48 -25.08 21.57
CA GLY A 226 3.38 -24.57 22.39
C GLY A 226 2.69 -23.31 21.86
N ASP A 227 3.39 -22.52 21.04
CA ASP A 227 2.86 -21.26 20.49
C ASP A 227 1.84 -21.50 19.37
N TRP A 228 1.85 -22.67 18.74
CA TRP A 228 0.89 -23.07 17.70
C TRP A 228 -0.49 -23.47 18.24
N LYS A 229 -0.64 -23.61 19.57
CA LYS A 229 -1.96 -23.85 20.15
C LYS A 229 -2.87 -22.65 19.92
N ALA A 230 -3.99 -22.86 19.22
CA ALA A 230 -4.96 -21.82 18.89
C ALA A 230 -5.41 -21.06 20.15
N ASP A 231 -5.39 -19.72 20.06
CA ASP A 231 -5.78 -18.83 21.15
C ASP A 231 -6.78 -17.80 20.61
N GLY A 232 -8.05 -18.00 20.96
CA GLY A 232 -9.13 -17.14 20.49
C GLY A 232 -8.98 -15.67 20.90
N LYS A 233 -8.35 -15.39 22.06
CA LYS A 233 -8.12 -14.01 22.51
C LYS A 233 -7.08 -13.30 21.63
N ILE A 234 -6.01 -14.00 21.30
CA ILE A 234 -4.96 -13.45 20.42
C ILE A 234 -5.50 -13.31 18.99
N LEU A 235 -6.20 -14.32 18.47
CA LEU A 235 -6.85 -14.25 17.17
C LEU A 235 -7.80 -13.06 17.08
N ALA A 236 -8.66 -12.86 18.08
CA ALA A 236 -9.58 -11.72 18.14
C ALA A 236 -8.84 -10.37 18.22
N ALA A 237 -7.73 -10.30 18.97
CA ALA A 237 -6.91 -9.08 19.05
C ALA A 237 -6.23 -8.75 17.72
N LEU A 238 -5.70 -9.75 17.02
CA LEU A 238 -5.06 -9.61 15.71
C LEU A 238 -6.07 -9.20 14.63
N THR A 239 -7.20 -9.90 14.52
CA THR A 239 -8.26 -9.59 13.56
C THR A 239 -8.91 -8.24 13.86
N GLY A 240 -9.08 -7.89 15.14
CA GLY A 240 -9.59 -6.59 15.57
C GLY A 240 -8.70 -5.40 15.19
N LYS A 241 -7.41 -5.64 14.88
CA LYS A 241 -6.50 -4.62 14.31
C LYS A 241 -6.37 -4.75 12.79
N GLY A 242 -6.30 -5.98 12.29
CA GLY A 242 -6.11 -6.26 10.87
C GLY A 242 -7.32 -5.88 10.02
N LEU A 243 -8.51 -6.28 10.44
CA LEU A 243 -9.73 -6.08 9.65
C LEU A 243 -10.08 -4.60 9.42
N PRO A 244 -10.03 -3.69 10.42
CA PRO A 244 -10.27 -2.28 10.15
C PRO A 244 -9.28 -1.66 9.16
N VAL A 245 -7.99 -2.05 9.20
CA VAL A 245 -6.98 -1.56 8.25
C VAL A 245 -7.24 -2.12 6.85
N ALA A 246 -7.62 -3.39 6.74
CA ALA A 246 -8.00 -4.02 5.47
C ALA A 246 -9.22 -3.33 4.84
N VAL A 247 -10.28 -3.11 5.63
CA VAL A 247 -11.48 -2.40 5.19
C VAL A 247 -11.17 -0.96 4.77
N MET A 248 -10.33 -0.26 5.53
CA MET A 248 -9.89 1.09 5.16
C MET A 248 -9.27 1.12 3.76
N ASN A 249 -8.32 0.23 3.47
CA ASN A 249 -7.68 0.17 2.16
C ASN A 249 -8.68 -0.14 1.04
N SER A 250 -9.60 -1.07 1.28
CA SER A 250 -10.65 -1.40 0.31
C SER A 250 -11.60 -0.22 0.05
N VAL A 251 -12.01 0.49 1.10
CA VAL A 251 -12.87 1.67 0.97
C VAL A 251 -12.17 2.79 0.20
N THR A 252 -10.90 3.04 0.49
CA THR A 252 -10.09 4.05 -0.25
C THR A 252 -9.98 3.68 -1.73
N ALA A 253 -9.78 2.39 -2.06
CA ALA A 253 -9.76 1.89 -3.43
C ALA A 253 -11.08 2.15 -4.17
N ILE A 254 -12.21 1.87 -3.53
CA ILE A 254 -13.55 2.15 -4.08
C ILE A 254 -13.72 3.65 -4.35
N GLY A 255 -13.23 4.52 -3.45
CA GLY A 255 -13.28 5.97 -3.65
C GLY A 255 -12.58 6.44 -4.93
N GLY A 256 -11.42 5.88 -5.25
CA GLY A 256 -10.71 6.13 -6.51
C GLY A 256 -11.49 5.65 -7.74
N MET A 257 -12.12 4.46 -7.66
CA MET A 257 -12.96 3.94 -8.74
C MET A 257 -14.17 4.84 -9.01
N VAL A 258 -14.83 5.34 -7.98
CA VAL A 258 -15.97 6.26 -8.14
C VAL A 258 -15.53 7.55 -8.84
N LEU A 259 -14.40 8.12 -8.47
CA LEU A 259 -13.88 9.32 -9.14
C LEU A 259 -13.57 9.07 -10.62
N GLN A 260 -13.03 7.90 -10.95
CA GLN A 260 -12.80 7.47 -12.35
C GLN A 260 -14.10 7.46 -13.16
N VAL A 261 -15.24 7.05 -12.59
CA VAL A 261 -16.54 7.06 -13.28
C VAL A 261 -16.93 8.49 -13.70
N PHE A 262 -16.73 9.49 -12.82
CA PHE A 262 -16.98 10.88 -13.16
C PHE A 262 -16.06 11.39 -14.28
N VAL A 263 -14.77 11.05 -14.23
CA VAL A 263 -13.81 11.40 -15.28
C VAL A 263 -14.19 10.78 -16.61
N ASN A 264 -14.64 9.51 -16.62
CA ASN A 264 -15.08 8.83 -17.85
C ASN A 264 -16.25 9.55 -18.55
N GLN A 265 -17.14 10.20 -17.79
CA GLN A 265 -18.26 10.97 -18.33
C GLN A 265 -17.83 12.30 -18.97
N MET A 266 -16.61 12.80 -18.69
CA MET A 266 -16.10 14.05 -19.24
C MET A 266 -15.55 13.91 -20.67
N GLY A 267 -15.26 12.70 -21.12
CA GLY A 267 -14.74 12.40 -22.45
C GLY A 267 -13.30 11.91 -22.48
N THR A 268 -12.90 11.35 -23.63
CA THR A 268 -11.65 10.58 -23.79
C THR A 268 -10.38 11.37 -23.50
N ALA A 269 -10.33 12.67 -23.84
CA ALA A 269 -9.19 13.53 -23.57
C ALA A 269 -8.94 13.72 -22.06
N TYR A 270 -10.02 13.87 -21.28
CA TYR A 270 -9.93 13.95 -19.81
C TYR A 270 -9.53 12.63 -19.18
N VAL A 271 -10.03 11.51 -19.70
CA VAL A 271 -9.65 10.17 -19.26
C VAL A 271 -8.14 9.94 -19.45
N ALA A 272 -7.63 10.29 -20.64
CA ALA A 272 -6.19 10.17 -20.93
C ALA A 272 -5.35 11.09 -20.03
N ALA A 273 -5.77 12.33 -19.81
CA ALA A 273 -5.10 13.25 -18.90
C ALA A 273 -5.10 12.75 -17.45
N TYR A 274 -6.25 12.27 -16.96
CA TYR A 274 -6.37 11.72 -15.61
C TYR A 274 -5.51 10.47 -15.41
N ALA A 275 -5.49 9.55 -16.39
CA ALA A 275 -4.65 8.38 -16.34
C ALA A 275 -3.15 8.71 -16.24
N ALA A 276 -2.69 9.72 -17.00
CA ALA A 276 -1.31 10.21 -16.89
C ALA A 276 -1.04 10.88 -15.53
N CYS A 277 -1.97 11.71 -15.04
CA CYS A 277 -1.87 12.31 -13.71
C CYS A 277 -1.76 11.25 -12.62
N MET A 278 -2.61 10.22 -12.63
CA MET A 278 -2.60 9.16 -11.62
C MET A 278 -1.29 8.35 -11.61
N LYS A 279 -0.64 8.16 -12.75
CA LYS A 279 0.69 7.52 -12.81
C LYS A 279 1.78 8.38 -12.17
N VAL A 280 1.75 9.69 -12.41
CA VAL A 280 2.68 10.65 -11.78
C VAL A 280 2.42 10.72 -10.28
N CYS A 281 1.17 10.92 -9.86
CA CYS A 281 0.77 10.98 -8.46
C CYS A 281 1.15 9.69 -7.72
N GLY A 282 0.85 8.51 -8.29
CA GLY A 282 1.16 7.22 -7.67
C GLY A 282 2.66 7.00 -7.40
N LEU A 283 3.55 7.61 -8.21
CA LEU A 283 4.99 7.61 -7.96
C LEU A 283 5.38 8.66 -6.91
N PHE A 284 4.83 9.87 -7.01
CA PHE A 284 5.24 11.03 -6.20
C PHE A 284 4.64 11.03 -4.78
N GLU A 285 3.59 10.27 -4.55
CA GLU A 285 3.04 10.00 -3.21
C GLU A 285 3.87 9.00 -2.39
N GLN A 286 4.70 8.16 -3.04
CA GLN A 286 5.47 7.10 -2.36
C GLN A 286 6.32 7.58 -1.19
N PRO A 287 6.98 8.76 -1.23
CA PRO A 287 7.72 9.26 -0.08
C PRO A 287 6.83 9.49 1.14
N GLY A 288 5.67 10.13 0.98
CA GLY A 288 4.70 10.38 2.05
C GLY A 288 4.15 9.09 2.66
N VAL A 289 3.71 8.15 1.81
CA VAL A 289 3.26 6.81 2.22
C VAL A 289 4.33 6.10 3.04
N THR A 290 5.58 6.14 2.58
CA THR A 290 6.70 5.44 3.21
C THR A 290 7.08 6.03 4.56
N VAL A 291 7.01 7.37 4.72
CA VAL A 291 7.18 8.01 6.04
C VAL A 291 6.10 7.50 7.01
N GLY A 292 4.85 7.37 6.54
CA GLY A 292 3.77 6.79 7.32
C GLY A 292 4.11 5.37 7.79
N LEU A 293 4.56 4.48 6.90
CA LEU A 293 4.96 3.10 7.24
C LEU A 293 6.10 3.05 8.27
N ALA A 294 7.07 3.96 8.16
CA ALA A 294 8.14 4.06 9.15
C ALA A 294 7.60 4.46 10.53
N LEU A 295 6.65 5.39 10.56
CA LEU A 295 5.97 5.81 11.78
C LEU A 295 5.08 4.72 12.39
N LEU A 296 4.43 3.89 11.57
CA LEU A 296 3.64 2.75 12.05
C LEU A 296 4.50 1.85 12.96
N THR A 297 5.67 1.46 12.47
CA THR A 297 6.62 0.61 13.22
C THR A 297 7.19 1.33 14.44
N PHE A 298 7.69 2.57 14.24
CA PHE A 298 8.26 3.36 15.33
C PHE A 298 7.25 3.58 16.46
N THR A 299 6.04 4.00 16.12
CA THR A 299 4.96 4.24 17.09
C THR A 299 4.53 2.94 17.75
N GLY A 300 4.39 1.84 16.99
CA GLY A 300 4.01 0.54 17.53
C GLY A 300 5.00 0.04 18.58
N GLN A 301 6.30 0.04 18.28
CA GLN A 301 7.32 -0.39 19.23
C GLN A 301 7.36 0.51 20.48
N ASN A 302 7.30 1.85 20.32
CA ASN A 302 7.31 2.77 21.45
C ASN A 302 6.02 2.70 22.29
N TYR A 303 4.88 2.39 21.66
CA TYR A 303 3.62 2.17 22.37
C TYR A 303 3.69 0.89 23.23
N GLY A 304 4.21 -0.21 22.67
CA GLY A 304 4.45 -1.44 23.42
C GLY A 304 5.43 -1.23 24.59
N ALA A 305 6.47 -0.44 24.40
CA ALA A 305 7.44 -0.05 25.42
C ALA A 305 6.90 0.99 26.43
N LYS A 306 5.67 1.48 26.27
CA LYS A 306 5.06 2.57 27.07
C LYS A 306 5.85 3.88 27.04
N LYS A 307 6.60 4.14 25.96
CA LYS A 307 7.42 5.35 25.79
C LYS A 307 6.66 6.43 25.01
N TYR A 308 5.62 6.98 25.61
CA TYR A 308 4.65 7.88 24.95
C TYR A 308 5.27 9.23 24.50
N ASP A 309 6.24 9.77 25.26
CA ASP A 309 6.96 10.98 24.86
C ASP A 309 7.74 10.79 23.56
N ARG A 310 8.28 9.59 23.35
CA ARG A 310 8.95 9.24 22.11
C ARG A 310 7.99 9.17 20.92
N ILE A 311 6.75 8.72 21.15
CA ILE A 311 5.72 8.75 20.10
C ILE A 311 5.49 10.20 19.64
N LYS A 312 5.35 11.14 20.58
CA LYS A 312 5.20 12.56 20.26
C LYS A 312 6.38 13.08 19.41
N SER A 313 7.61 12.85 19.88
CA SER A 313 8.81 13.30 19.14
C SER A 313 8.94 12.64 17.77
N GLY A 314 8.58 11.35 17.65
CA GLY A 314 8.60 10.62 16.39
C GLY A 314 7.56 11.13 15.38
N VAL A 315 6.34 11.42 15.82
CA VAL A 315 5.29 11.96 14.93
C VAL A 315 5.68 13.33 14.39
N TRP A 316 6.22 14.23 15.22
CA TRP A 316 6.72 15.52 14.72
C TRP A 316 7.93 15.37 13.80
N ALA A 317 8.84 14.42 14.10
CA ALA A 317 9.92 14.07 13.18
C ALA A 317 9.36 13.56 11.83
N GLY A 318 8.30 12.75 11.85
CA GLY A 318 7.61 12.28 10.65
C GLY A 318 6.95 13.42 9.86
N VAL A 319 6.32 14.39 10.53
CA VAL A 319 5.75 15.58 9.87
C VAL A 319 6.85 16.36 9.14
N ILE A 320 7.96 16.64 9.82
CA ILE A 320 9.10 17.36 9.21
C ILE A 320 9.68 16.55 8.05
N LEU A 321 9.91 15.26 8.25
CA LEU A 321 10.44 14.38 7.20
C LEU A 321 9.52 14.32 5.99
N SER A 322 8.19 14.22 6.19
CA SER A 322 7.23 14.17 5.08
C SER A 322 7.24 15.46 4.25
N ILE A 323 7.41 16.62 4.88
CA ILE A 323 7.57 17.90 4.18
C ILE A 323 8.86 17.88 3.34
N LEU A 324 9.98 17.51 3.95
CA LEU A 324 11.28 17.53 3.28
C LEU A 324 11.35 16.58 2.09
N VAL A 325 10.79 15.36 2.22
CA VAL A 325 10.84 14.36 1.14
C VAL A 325 9.81 14.62 0.04
N ASN A 326 8.68 15.25 0.34
CA ASN A 326 7.68 15.63 -0.67
C ASN A 326 8.05 16.90 -1.41
N LEU A 327 8.89 17.77 -0.86
CA LEU A 327 9.25 19.07 -1.45
C LEU A 327 9.77 18.98 -2.89
N PRO A 328 10.75 18.11 -3.24
CA PRO A 328 11.25 18.03 -4.61
C PRO A 328 10.19 17.52 -5.60
N PHE A 329 9.32 16.60 -5.18
CA PHE A 329 8.23 16.06 -6.01
C PHE A 329 7.11 17.10 -6.21
N ALA A 330 6.74 17.82 -5.15
CA ALA A 330 5.83 18.95 -5.23
C ALA A 330 6.36 20.04 -6.18
N ALA A 331 7.64 20.38 -6.08
CA ALA A 331 8.28 21.34 -6.96
C ALA A 331 8.22 20.89 -8.43
N LEU A 332 8.45 19.61 -8.73
CA LEU A 332 8.33 19.07 -10.08
C LEU A 332 6.90 19.15 -10.62
N GLU A 333 5.87 18.78 -9.82
CA GLU A 333 4.47 18.89 -10.25
C GLU A 333 4.03 20.33 -10.46
N ILE A 334 4.51 21.26 -9.62
CA ILE A 334 4.11 22.67 -9.67
C ILE A 334 4.83 23.42 -10.82
N PHE A 335 6.14 23.26 -10.94
CA PHE A 335 6.96 24.07 -11.83
C PHE A 335 7.27 23.42 -13.19
N ALA A 336 7.14 22.09 -13.28
CA ALA A 336 7.44 21.33 -14.50
C ALA A 336 6.30 20.37 -14.92
N PRO A 337 5.00 20.72 -14.79
CA PRO A 337 3.91 19.81 -15.14
C PRO A 337 3.90 19.41 -16.61
N LYS A 338 4.25 20.36 -17.51
CA LYS A 338 4.35 20.10 -18.95
C LYS A 338 5.44 19.08 -19.27
N PHE A 339 6.59 19.15 -18.60
CA PHE A 339 7.66 18.16 -18.76
C PHE A 339 7.16 16.77 -18.33
N LEU A 340 6.56 16.65 -17.15
CA LEU A 340 6.02 15.39 -16.66
C LEU A 340 4.95 14.81 -17.60
N ALA A 341 4.04 15.67 -18.09
CA ALA A 341 3.00 15.26 -19.04
C ALA A 341 3.60 14.77 -20.37
N SER A 342 4.59 15.49 -20.91
CA SER A 342 5.23 15.17 -22.20
C SER A 342 6.04 13.87 -22.19
N LEU A 343 6.40 13.32 -21.02
CA LEU A 343 7.01 12.00 -20.91
C LEU A 343 6.06 10.86 -21.30
N MET A 344 4.75 11.11 -21.27
CA MET A 344 3.72 10.09 -21.45
C MET A 344 2.69 10.43 -22.53
N LEU A 345 2.55 11.70 -22.91
CA LEU A 345 1.51 12.21 -23.77
C LEU A 345 2.11 13.01 -24.93
N ASN A 346 1.50 12.90 -26.12
CA ASN A 346 1.90 13.63 -27.30
C ASN A 346 0.86 14.70 -27.70
N ASP A 347 -0.43 14.52 -27.35
CA ASP A 347 -1.49 15.45 -27.69
C ASP A 347 -1.41 16.71 -26.83
N PRO A 348 -1.25 17.91 -27.45
CA PRO A 348 -1.15 19.18 -26.74
C PRO A 348 -2.37 19.48 -25.86
N THR A 349 -3.57 19.05 -26.28
CA THR A 349 -4.83 19.28 -25.55
C THR A 349 -4.82 18.46 -24.26
N VAL A 350 -4.45 17.18 -24.34
CA VAL A 350 -4.36 16.28 -23.18
C VAL A 350 -3.27 16.76 -22.21
N ILE A 351 -2.12 17.21 -22.74
CA ILE A 351 -1.04 17.83 -21.95
C ILE A 351 -1.57 19.05 -21.20
N SER A 352 -2.38 19.91 -21.84
CA SER A 352 -2.92 21.09 -21.19
C SER A 352 -3.80 20.77 -19.98
N TYR A 353 -4.63 19.72 -20.05
CA TYR A 353 -5.44 19.25 -18.92
C TYR A 353 -4.56 18.70 -17.78
N THR A 354 -3.52 17.93 -18.14
CA THR A 354 -2.56 17.43 -17.15
C THR A 354 -1.85 18.58 -16.41
N CYS A 355 -1.51 19.67 -17.14
CA CYS A 355 -0.91 20.87 -16.56
C CYS A 355 -1.86 21.66 -15.63
N ILE A 356 -3.16 21.40 -15.69
CA ILE A 356 -4.14 21.97 -14.75
C ILE A 356 -4.19 21.16 -13.45
N PHE A 357 -4.08 19.84 -13.56
CA PHE A 357 -4.24 18.90 -12.44
C PHE A 357 -2.99 18.80 -11.57
N LEU A 358 -1.82 18.54 -12.16
CA LEU A 358 -0.57 18.26 -11.45
C LEU A 358 -0.14 19.38 -10.48
N PRO A 359 -0.21 20.69 -10.80
CA PRO A 359 0.18 21.70 -9.82
C PRO A 359 -0.70 21.71 -8.56
N LEU A 360 -1.97 21.38 -8.71
CA LEU A 360 -2.90 21.29 -7.59
C LEU A 360 -2.57 20.09 -6.68
N THR A 361 -2.31 18.93 -7.28
CA THR A 361 -1.86 17.73 -6.51
C THR A 361 -0.48 17.93 -5.91
N GLY A 362 0.42 18.63 -6.58
CA GLY A 362 1.75 18.98 -6.04
C GLY A 362 1.67 19.76 -4.72
N ILE A 363 0.79 20.77 -4.65
CA ILE A 363 0.53 21.48 -3.39
C ILE A 363 -0.06 20.53 -2.35
N ALA A 364 -0.93 19.62 -2.77
CA ALA A 364 -1.63 18.71 -1.89
C ALA A 364 -0.77 17.54 -1.40
N LEU A 365 0.44 17.32 -1.92
CA LEU A 365 1.40 16.33 -1.39
C LEU A 365 1.75 16.60 0.09
N PHE A 366 1.70 17.85 0.57
CA PHE A 366 1.95 18.17 1.97
C PHE A 366 0.81 17.70 2.90
N PRO A 367 -0.47 18.09 2.70
CA PRO A 367 -1.56 17.56 3.50
C PRO A 367 -1.72 16.04 3.36
N LEU A 368 -1.43 15.46 2.19
CA LEU A 368 -1.40 14.02 2.00
C LEU A 368 -0.30 13.35 2.86
N GLY A 369 0.89 13.92 2.91
CA GLY A 369 1.97 13.45 3.77
C GLY A 369 1.56 13.47 5.25
N TRP A 370 0.87 14.52 5.70
CA TRP A 370 0.35 14.60 7.07
C TRP A 370 -0.75 13.56 7.33
N LEU A 371 -1.62 13.33 6.37
CA LEU A 371 -2.64 12.28 6.45
C LEU A 371 -1.96 10.92 6.73
N PHE A 372 -0.93 10.54 5.97
CA PHE A 372 -0.21 9.29 6.19
C PHE A 372 0.52 9.25 7.53
N VAL A 373 1.12 10.36 7.96
CA VAL A 373 1.79 10.49 9.27
C VAL A 373 0.80 10.22 10.41
N PHE A 374 -0.32 10.94 10.47
CA PHE A 374 -1.30 10.81 11.57
C PHE A 374 -2.07 9.50 11.50
N ARG A 375 -2.40 9.01 10.31
CA ARG A 375 -3.03 7.70 10.09
C ARG A 375 -2.19 6.58 10.67
N ASN A 376 -0.94 6.50 10.28
CA ASN A 376 -0.03 5.46 10.71
C ASN A 376 0.39 5.61 12.18
N ALA A 377 0.46 6.83 12.71
CA ALA A 377 0.66 7.07 14.14
C ALA A 377 -0.52 6.52 14.97
N CYS A 378 -1.76 6.80 14.58
CA CYS A 378 -2.95 6.24 15.22
C CYS A 378 -2.99 4.72 15.14
N GLN A 379 -2.71 4.15 13.96
CA GLN A 379 -2.63 2.70 13.75
C GLN A 379 -1.53 2.08 14.62
N GLY A 380 -0.34 2.67 14.65
CA GLY A 380 0.77 2.22 15.48
C GLY A 380 0.44 2.23 16.99
N MET A 381 -0.39 3.16 17.47
CA MET A 381 -0.95 3.10 18.83
C MET A 381 -2.05 2.04 19.00
N GLY A 382 -2.35 1.24 17.98
CA GLY A 382 -3.40 0.22 17.99
C GLY A 382 -4.83 0.78 17.86
N LYS A 383 -4.98 2.05 17.51
CA LYS A 383 -6.29 2.69 17.30
C LYS A 383 -6.62 2.63 15.80
N THR A 384 -7.14 1.49 15.33
CA THR A 384 -7.35 1.20 13.90
C THR A 384 -8.73 1.58 13.37
N VAL A 385 -9.73 1.71 14.23
CA VAL A 385 -11.12 2.02 13.83
C VAL A 385 -11.25 3.46 13.31
N LEU A 386 -10.61 4.45 13.95
CA LEU A 386 -10.70 5.85 13.49
C LEU A 386 -9.96 6.06 12.15
N PRO A 387 -8.77 5.49 11.90
CA PRO A 387 -8.21 5.41 10.55
C PRO A 387 -9.14 4.74 9.53
N MET A 388 -9.88 3.69 9.90
CA MET A 388 -10.88 3.09 9.00
C MET A 388 -11.98 4.10 8.65
N ILE A 389 -12.51 4.81 9.64
CA ILE A 389 -13.51 5.86 9.41
C ILE A 389 -12.95 6.99 8.53
N SER A 390 -11.66 7.33 8.64
CA SER A 390 -11.05 8.33 7.76
C SER A 390 -11.09 7.93 6.29
N GLY A 391 -10.99 6.63 5.98
CA GLY A 391 -11.19 6.13 4.63
C GLY A 391 -12.62 6.37 4.10
N VAL A 392 -13.63 6.20 4.97
CA VAL A 392 -15.03 6.55 4.62
C VAL A 392 -15.16 8.06 4.38
N VAL A 393 -14.55 8.88 5.23
CA VAL A 393 -14.53 10.35 5.05
C VAL A 393 -13.92 10.73 3.69
N GLU A 394 -12.81 10.08 3.29
CA GLU A 394 -12.22 10.31 1.96
C GLU A 394 -13.22 10.03 0.83
N VAL A 395 -13.93 8.91 0.88
CA VAL A 395 -14.92 8.56 -0.15
C VAL A 395 -16.07 9.56 -0.18
N VAL A 396 -16.65 9.88 0.99
CA VAL A 396 -17.76 10.83 1.10
C VAL A 396 -17.35 12.22 0.57
N MET A 397 -16.14 12.68 0.91
CA MET A 397 -15.65 13.96 0.41
C MET A 397 -15.38 13.93 -1.09
N ARG A 398 -14.75 12.86 -1.63
CA ARG A 398 -14.55 12.71 -3.08
C ARG A 398 -15.88 12.77 -3.83
N VAL A 399 -16.85 11.96 -3.42
CA VAL A 399 -18.16 11.88 -4.09
C VAL A 399 -18.94 13.20 -3.94
N GLY A 400 -18.95 13.80 -2.76
CA GLY A 400 -19.66 15.05 -2.53
C GLY A 400 -19.05 16.23 -3.29
N ILE A 401 -17.74 16.37 -3.21
CA ILE A 401 -17.04 17.51 -3.87
C ILE A 401 -17.02 17.35 -5.39
N VAL A 402 -16.84 16.14 -5.94
CA VAL A 402 -16.82 15.96 -7.40
C VAL A 402 -18.15 16.35 -8.03
N GLN A 403 -19.27 16.03 -7.38
CA GLN A 403 -20.62 16.40 -7.86
C GLN A 403 -20.83 17.92 -7.90
N ILE A 404 -20.26 18.64 -6.94
CA ILE A 404 -20.40 20.11 -6.87
C ILE A 404 -19.33 20.79 -7.73
N ALA A 405 -18.09 20.32 -7.67
CA ALA A 405 -16.97 21.04 -8.28
C ALA A 405 -16.83 20.81 -9.79
N VAL A 406 -17.15 19.61 -10.30
CA VAL A 406 -17.01 19.33 -11.74
C VAL A 406 -17.92 20.19 -12.60
N PRO A 407 -19.20 20.42 -12.29
CA PRO A 407 -20.07 21.32 -13.07
C PRO A 407 -19.56 22.77 -13.14
N HIS A 408 -18.84 23.25 -12.12
CA HIS A 408 -18.38 24.65 -12.04
C HIS A 408 -16.93 24.84 -12.50
N PHE A 409 -16.07 23.85 -12.32
CA PHE A 409 -14.62 23.94 -12.52
C PHE A 409 -14.06 22.90 -13.50
N ALA A 410 -14.93 22.11 -14.14
CA ALA A 410 -14.56 21.05 -15.08
C ALA A 410 -13.45 20.15 -14.49
N PHE A 411 -12.35 19.92 -15.20
CA PHE A 411 -11.29 19.01 -14.76
C PHE A 411 -10.56 19.45 -13.47
N ARG A 412 -10.53 20.75 -13.15
CA ARG A 412 -10.06 21.24 -11.84
C ARG A 412 -10.92 20.71 -10.69
N GLY A 413 -12.22 20.51 -10.94
CA GLY A 413 -13.14 19.94 -9.95
C GLY A 413 -12.77 18.53 -9.52
N VAL A 414 -12.18 17.74 -10.42
CA VAL A 414 -11.65 16.40 -10.11
C VAL A 414 -10.47 16.50 -9.15
N ALA A 415 -9.52 17.43 -9.39
CA ALA A 415 -8.40 17.67 -8.48
C ALA A 415 -8.89 18.16 -7.12
N PHE A 416 -9.86 19.04 -7.06
CA PHE A 416 -10.44 19.54 -5.81
C PHE A 416 -11.10 18.41 -5.00
N ALA A 417 -11.73 17.43 -5.64
CA ALA A 417 -12.30 16.28 -4.97
C ALA A 417 -11.22 15.41 -4.29
N GLU A 418 -10.09 15.14 -4.98
CA GLU A 418 -8.95 14.42 -4.38
C GLU A 418 -8.36 15.19 -3.19
N ILE A 419 -8.02 16.45 -3.40
CA ILE A 419 -7.37 17.30 -2.40
C ILE A 419 -8.23 17.46 -1.15
N SER A 420 -9.53 17.71 -1.32
CA SER A 420 -10.45 17.88 -0.21
C SER A 420 -10.59 16.59 0.61
N ALA A 421 -10.58 15.42 -0.03
CA ALA A 421 -10.60 14.14 0.65
C ALA A 421 -9.35 13.95 1.54
N TRP A 422 -8.17 14.28 1.02
CA TRP A 422 -6.91 14.19 1.78
C TRP A 422 -6.87 15.18 2.95
N ILE A 423 -7.30 16.41 2.74
CA ILE A 423 -7.35 17.44 3.79
C ILE A 423 -8.36 17.04 4.89
N GLY A 424 -9.56 16.63 4.50
CA GLY A 424 -10.62 16.29 5.46
C GLY A 424 -10.25 15.08 6.33
N ALA A 425 -9.76 14.00 5.69
CA ALA A 425 -9.31 12.83 6.41
C ALA A 425 -8.05 13.12 7.25
N GLY A 426 -7.11 13.90 6.72
CA GLY A 426 -5.90 14.32 7.44
C GLY A 426 -6.21 15.17 8.67
N ALA A 427 -7.12 16.14 8.55
CA ALA A 427 -7.57 16.97 9.68
C ALA A 427 -8.25 16.13 10.76
N MET A 428 -9.17 15.22 10.38
CA MET A 428 -9.80 14.29 11.31
C MET A 428 -8.77 13.45 12.07
N LEU A 429 -7.78 12.91 11.38
CA LEU A 429 -6.75 12.07 11.98
C LEU A 429 -5.77 12.85 12.85
N MET A 430 -5.45 14.09 12.48
CA MET A 430 -4.64 15.00 13.29
C MET A 430 -5.33 15.30 14.62
N VAL A 431 -6.62 15.69 14.59
CA VAL A 431 -7.41 15.93 15.79
C VAL A 431 -7.48 14.65 16.64
N THR A 432 -7.73 13.51 16.02
CA THR A 432 -7.75 12.21 16.69
C THR A 432 -6.43 11.92 17.41
N TYR A 433 -5.31 12.11 16.74
CA TYR A 433 -3.99 11.91 17.31
C TYR A 433 -3.74 12.85 18.50
N LEU A 434 -4.06 14.12 18.36
CA LEU A 434 -3.88 15.12 19.45
C LEU A 434 -4.70 14.75 20.69
N VAL A 435 -5.96 14.33 20.51
CA VAL A 435 -6.81 13.86 21.62
C VAL A 435 -6.20 12.64 22.33
N TYR A 436 -5.70 11.65 21.55
CA TYR A 436 -5.03 10.49 22.15
C TYR A 436 -3.74 10.87 22.86
N GLN A 437 -2.96 11.77 22.29
CA GLN A 437 -1.71 12.23 22.89
C GLN A 437 -1.95 12.89 24.26
N VAL A 438 -2.98 13.73 24.37
CA VAL A 438 -3.36 14.36 25.64
C VAL A 438 -3.84 13.32 26.66
N ARG A 439 -4.59 12.30 26.23
CA ARG A 439 -5.03 11.22 27.15
C ARG A 439 -3.84 10.40 27.65
N LEU A 440 -2.91 10.06 26.79
CA LEU A 440 -1.70 9.31 27.16
C LEU A 440 -0.81 10.09 28.12
N SER A 441 -0.65 11.40 27.94
CA SER A 441 0.13 12.26 28.86
C SER A 441 -0.53 12.41 30.24
N LYS A 442 -1.85 12.25 30.35
CA LYS A 442 -2.61 12.27 31.62
C LYS A 442 -2.72 10.90 32.28
N GLY A 443 -2.06 9.86 31.75
CA GLY A 443 -2.13 8.49 32.30
C GLY A 443 -3.48 7.79 32.11
N VAL A 444 -4.39 8.36 31.32
CA VAL A 444 -5.71 7.79 31.02
C VAL A 444 -5.60 6.90 29.80
N SER A 445 -5.13 5.67 29.99
CA SER A 445 -5.09 4.63 28.94
C SER A 445 -6.37 3.78 29.00
N LYS A 446 -7.49 4.25 28.47
CA LYS A 446 -8.65 3.41 28.15
C LYS A 446 -9.10 3.65 26.71
#